data_5d6371892d604ba18f53936d53c0b31d
#
_entry.id   5d6371892d604ba18f53936d53c0b31d
#
_cell.length_a   1.000
_cell.length_b   1.000
_cell.length_c   1.000
_cell.angle_alpha   90.00
_cell.angle_beta   90.00
_cell.angle_gamma   90.00
#
_symmetry.space_group_name_H-M   'P 1'
#
loop_
_entity.id
_entity.type
_entity.pdbx_description
1 polymer ?
#
loop_
_entity_poly.entity_id
_entity_poly.type
_entity_poly.pdbx_seq_one_letter_code
_entity_poly.pdbx_strand_id
1 'polypeptide(L)'
;MQAAMAALDDAGMTMEDIEAVVYSMAPSEFLGVNEPDRWCVDAVGGRGRPFMRIHTGGATGISAAHAGFYHVASGLFDSVLVVGADKVRECRDSQQVLNTIWDPLFERQFGLTTITMAAFQAVRHMQIYGTREERMALVAVRSRGNALNNPVAHLKGRITVDDVMASPYLCWPIKKYDTCPSSAGGAAVVIVSEEKARKRCTRPAWIKACSEVANTVFLGDQMGGMAQMDFADSDILAMAAEEAYRQAGIRNPRREIQTAELYAPFTICELSMVEALGFCRKGESGRLNEEGFFSMDGGIAVNPSGGTLCANAIAITALARVCDGALQVMGKAPSGMQVRNVRHAVCTGEGGSFQFHAVMILGDDD
;
A
#
# COMPACT_ATOMS: atom_id res chain seq x y z
N MET A 1 -19.00 0.93 7.80
CA MET A 1 -19.91 -0.18 8.16
C MET A 1 -19.76 -1.37 7.22
N GLN A 2 -20.00 -1.29 5.91
CA GLN A 2 -19.90 -2.45 4.99
C GLN A 2 -18.58 -3.22 5.08
N ALA A 3 -17.43 -2.54 5.07
CA ALA A 3 -16.12 -3.19 5.19
C ALA A 3 -15.95 -3.91 6.55
N ALA A 4 -16.41 -3.30 7.65
CA ALA A 4 -16.37 -3.93 8.97
C ALA A 4 -17.21 -5.21 8.99
N MET A 5 -18.43 -5.17 8.46
CA MET A 5 -19.30 -6.35 8.39
C MET A 5 -18.68 -7.45 7.54
N ALA A 6 -18.12 -7.12 6.37
CA ALA A 6 -17.47 -8.11 5.51
C ALA A 6 -16.27 -8.79 6.20
N ALA A 7 -15.47 -8.03 6.96
CA ALA A 7 -14.34 -8.59 7.71
C ALA A 7 -14.79 -9.49 8.86
N LEU A 8 -15.87 -9.12 9.55
CA LEU A 8 -16.45 -9.93 10.61
C LEU A 8 -17.07 -11.23 10.05
N ASP A 9 -17.80 -11.13 8.94
CA ASP A 9 -18.39 -12.30 8.26
C ASP A 9 -17.28 -13.27 7.80
N ASP A 10 -16.20 -12.77 7.21
CA ASP A 10 -15.05 -13.60 6.80
C ASP A 10 -14.37 -14.28 7.99
N ALA A 11 -14.29 -13.60 9.14
CA ALA A 11 -13.72 -14.13 10.38
C ALA A 11 -14.69 -15.06 11.14
N GLY A 12 -15.95 -15.17 10.72
CA GLY A 12 -16.99 -15.89 11.48
C GLY A 12 -17.22 -15.27 12.87
N MET A 13 -17.14 -13.95 12.97
CA MET A 13 -17.23 -13.18 14.23
C MET A 13 -18.34 -12.14 14.14
N THR A 14 -18.76 -11.69 15.31
CA THR A 14 -19.70 -10.56 15.46
C THR A 14 -18.99 -9.37 16.10
N MET A 15 -19.63 -8.23 16.12
CA MET A 15 -19.08 -7.05 16.81
C MET A 15 -18.89 -7.29 18.33
N GLU A 16 -19.63 -8.21 18.93
CA GLU A 16 -19.51 -8.57 20.35
C GLU A 16 -18.19 -9.29 20.65
N ASP A 17 -17.63 -9.99 19.66
CA ASP A 17 -16.34 -10.67 19.77
C ASP A 17 -15.14 -9.70 19.72
N ILE A 18 -15.35 -8.42 19.30
CA ILE A 18 -14.29 -7.42 19.12
C ILE A 18 -14.06 -6.64 20.42
N GLU A 19 -12.82 -6.58 20.85
CA GLU A 19 -12.42 -5.95 22.12
C GLU A 19 -11.90 -4.52 21.93
N ALA A 20 -11.28 -4.20 20.78
CA ALA A 20 -10.79 -2.86 20.45
C ALA A 20 -10.93 -2.57 18.96
N VAL A 21 -10.98 -1.28 18.61
CA VAL A 21 -11.05 -0.81 17.22
C VAL A 21 -9.88 0.12 16.93
N VAL A 22 -9.13 -0.15 15.86
CA VAL A 22 -8.14 0.76 15.29
C VAL A 22 -8.70 1.32 13.99
N TYR A 23 -8.79 2.64 13.91
CA TYR A 23 -9.39 3.33 12.79
C TYR A 23 -8.34 3.97 11.87
N SER A 24 -8.43 3.68 10.59
CA SER A 24 -7.59 4.21 9.52
C SER A 24 -8.33 5.28 8.74
N MET A 25 -7.80 6.50 8.67
CA MET A 25 -8.41 7.59 7.92
C MET A 25 -7.38 8.62 7.47
N ALA A 26 -7.57 9.13 6.26
CA ALA A 26 -6.82 10.24 5.67
C ALA A 26 -6.97 11.56 6.49
N PRO A 27 -6.20 12.60 6.18
CA PRO A 27 -6.32 13.90 6.81
C PRO A 27 -7.76 14.42 6.82
N SER A 28 -8.12 15.06 7.92
CA SER A 28 -9.46 15.66 8.14
C SER A 28 -9.84 16.66 7.06
N GLU A 29 -8.84 17.32 6.51
CA GLU A 29 -8.94 18.36 5.49
C GLU A 29 -9.62 17.86 4.20
N PHE A 30 -9.52 16.57 3.88
CA PHE A 30 -10.24 16.01 2.72
C PHE A 30 -11.76 16.07 2.88
N LEU A 31 -12.26 16.05 4.10
CA LEU A 31 -13.69 16.11 4.41
C LEU A 31 -14.13 17.50 4.86
N GLY A 32 -13.20 18.40 5.16
CA GLY A 32 -13.49 19.71 5.73
C GLY A 32 -14.13 19.64 7.13
N VAL A 33 -13.89 18.54 7.87
CA VAL A 33 -14.44 18.30 9.20
C VAL A 33 -13.30 17.97 10.14
N ASN A 34 -13.19 18.69 11.25
CA ASN A 34 -12.23 18.33 12.30
C ASN A 34 -12.70 17.06 13.02
N GLU A 35 -11.76 16.20 13.39
CA GLU A 35 -12.02 14.91 14.06
C GLU A 35 -13.12 14.07 13.36
N PRO A 36 -12.99 13.76 12.06
CA PRO A 36 -14.03 13.06 11.30
C PRO A 36 -14.26 11.62 11.79
N ASP A 37 -13.32 11.04 12.51
CA ASP A 37 -13.41 9.73 13.17
C ASP A 37 -14.54 9.67 14.20
N ARG A 38 -14.89 10.78 14.87
CA ARG A 38 -16.08 10.84 15.76
C ARG A 38 -17.36 10.36 15.09
N TRP A 39 -17.52 10.70 13.81
CA TRP A 39 -18.70 10.34 13.03
C TRP A 39 -18.73 8.87 12.66
N CYS A 40 -17.60 8.20 12.74
CA CYS A 40 -17.46 6.82 12.33
C CYS A 40 -17.58 5.81 13.49
N VAL A 41 -17.40 6.24 14.73
CA VAL A 41 -17.37 5.37 15.92
C VAL A 41 -18.54 4.39 15.95
N ASP A 42 -19.78 4.88 15.84
CA ASP A 42 -20.96 4.01 15.89
C ASP A 42 -21.05 3.10 14.65
N ALA A 43 -20.67 3.61 13.47
CA ALA A 43 -20.75 2.87 12.21
C ALA A 43 -19.76 1.69 12.13
N VAL A 44 -18.69 1.72 12.93
CA VAL A 44 -17.68 0.65 12.96
C VAL A 44 -17.64 -0.10 14.29
N GLY A 45 -18.67 0.09 15.13
CA GLY A 45 -18.82 -0.64 16.41
C GLY A 45 -17.86 -0.18 17.50
N GLY A 46 -17.29 1.02 17.42
CA GLY A 46 -16.35 1.55 18.40
C GLY A 46 -16.98 2.00 19.72
N ARG A 47 -18.32 2.15 19.76
CA ARG A 47 -19.02 2.63 20.95
C ARG A 47 -18.81 1.68 22.15
N GLY A 48 -18.31 2.24 23.25
CA GLY A 48 -18.06 1.49 24.47
C GLY A 48 -16.81 0.61 24.45
N ARG A 49 -15.94 0.76 23.43
CA ARG A 49 -14.67 0.05 23.26
C ARG A 49 -13.49 1.00 23.18
N PRO A 50 -12.27 0.55 23.51
CA PRO A 50 -11.06 1.25 23.12
C PRO A 50 -11.06 1.54 21.62
N PHE A 51 -10.87 2.82 21.27
CA PHE A 51 -10.91 3.30 19.90
C PHE A 51 -9.73 4.23 19.67
N MET A 52 -8.91 3.94 18.64
CA MET A 52 -7.73 4.73 18.31
C MET A 52 -7.71 5.01 16.81
N ARG A 53 -7.49 6.27 16.43
CA ARG A 53 -7.22 6.65 15.03
C ARG A 53 -5.71 6.70 14.78
N ILE A 54 -5.29 6.12 13.66
CA ILE A 54 -3.91 6.19 13.14
C ILE A 54 -3.89 7.05 11.89
N HIS A 55 -2.82 7.84 11.73
CA HIS A 55 -2.58 8.64 10.54
C HIS A 55 -1.07 8.79 10.25
N THR A 56 -0.61 8.23 9.12
CA THR A 56 0.75 8.33 8.57
C THR A 56 0.69 8.58 7.04
N GLY A 57 -0.20 9.48 6.62
CA GLY A 57 -0.42 9.77 5.19
C GLY A 57 -0.95 8.56 4.42
N GLY A 58 -0.35 8.24 3.28
CA GLY A 58 -0.74 7.06 2.47
C GLY A 58 -0.43 5.73 3.15
N ALA A 59 0.55 5.67 4.07
CA ALA A 59 0.87 4.48 4.85
C ALA A 59 -0.15 4.18 5.96
N THR A 60 -1.08 5.08 6.25
CA THR A 60 -2.03 5.00 7.38
C THR A 60 -2.67 3.62 7.56
N GLY A 61 -3.09 2.98 6.47
CA GLY A 61 -3.80 1.69 6.55
C GLY A 61 -2.94 0.55 7.07
N ILE A 62 -1.69 0.47 6.64
CA ILE A 62 -0.76 -0.55 7.13
C ILE A 62 -0.26 -0.22 8.54
N SER A 63 -0.01 1.07 8.85
CA SER A 63 0.31 1.52 10.21
C SER A 63 -0.82 1.19 11.19
N ALA A 64 -2.08 1.32 10.75
CA ALA A 64 -3.24 0.91 11.56
C ALA A 64 -3.27 -0.62 11.76
N ALA A 65 -2.90 -1.42 10.74
CA ALA A 65 -2.77 -2.87 10.90
C ALA A 65 -1.62 -3.25 11.84
N HIS A 66 -0.47 -2.53 11.78
CA HIS A 66 0.62 -2.67 12.77
C HIS A 66 0.14 -2.36 14.18
N ALA A 67 -0.60 -1.27 14.38
CA ALA A 67 -1.17 -0.93 15.69
C ALA A 67 -2.14 -2.03 16.18
N GLY A 68 -3.00 -2.56 15.31
CA GLY A 68 -3.86 -3.70 15.61
C GLY A 68 -3.08 -4.94 16.04
N PHE A 69 -1.99 -5.25 15.33
CA PHE A 69 -1.08 -6.33 15.70
C PHE A 69 -0.44 -6.09 17.07
N TYR A 70 0.07 -4.88 17.35
CA TYR A 70 0.66 -4.57 18.65
C TYR A 70 -0.34 -4.65 19.79
N HIS A 71 -1.60 -4.29 19.57
CA HIS A 71 -2.67 -4.47 20.56
C HIS A 71 -2.85 -5.95 20.94
N VAL A 72 -2.89 -6.84 19.95
CA VAL A 72 -3.04 -8.28 20.19
C VAL A 72 -1.76 -8.88 20.75
N ALA A 73 -0.59 -8.56 20.17
CA ALA A 73 0.71 -9.07 20.60
C ALA A 73 1.09 -8.67 22.03
N SER A 74 0.57 -7.52 22.52
CA SER A 74 0.75 -7.09 23.90
C SER A 74 0.00 -7.95 24.92
N GLY A 75 -0.95 -8.79 24.48
CA GLY A 75 -1.81 -9.59 25.34
C GLY A 75 -2.93 -8.80 26.05
N LEU A 76 -3.11 -7.51 25.72
CA LEU A 76 -4.21 -6.69 26.27
C LEU A 76 -5.55 -7.00 25.60
N PHE A 77 -5.54 -7.44 24.36
CA PHE A 77 -6.73 -7.77 23.58
C PHE A 77 -6.51 -9.06 22.78
N ASP A 78 -7.53 -9.89 22.71
CA ASP A 78 -7.53 -11.11 21.90
C ASP A 78 -8.14 -10.90 20.51
N SER A 79 -8.81 -9.79 20.27
CA SER A 79 -9.45 -9.48 19.00
C SER A 79 -9.59 -7.98 18.77
N VAL A 80 -9.08 -7.53 17.64
CA VAL A 80 -9.06 -6.12 17.23
C VAL A 80 -9.61 -6.00 15.82
N LEU A 81 -10.56 -5.10 15.62
CA LEU A 81 -11.01 -4.69 14.30
C LEU A 81 -10.17 -3.51 13.85
N VAL A 82 -9.43 -3.68 12.76
CA VAL A 82 -8.78 -2.58 12.04
C VAL A 82 -9.66 -2.22 10.86
N VAL A 83 -10.16 -0.99 10.82
CA VAL A 83 -11.13 -0.57 9.82
C VAL A 83 -10.91 0.88 9.41
N GLY A 84 -11.21 1.21 8.18
CA GLY A 84 -11.15 2.59 7.72
C GLY A 84 -12.05 2.86 6.53
N ALA A 85 -12.25 4.12 6.28
CA ALA A 85 -12.94 4.62 5.10
C ALA A 85 -12.43 6.00 4.73
N ASP A 86 -12.27 6.24 3.43
CA ASP A 86 -11.90 7.54 2.89
C ASP A 86 -12.77 7.93 1.71
N LYS A 87 -12.99 9.23 1.56
CA LYS A 87 -13.79 9.85 0.51
C LYS A 87 -12.99 10.90 -0.28
N VAL A 88 -11.74 10.58 -0.59
CA VAL A 88 -10.82 11.51 -1.27
C VAL A 88 -11.40 12.02 -2.59
N ARG A 89 -12.13 11.17 -3.31
CA ARG A 89 -12.82 11.55 -4.55
C ARG A 89 -13.88 12.65 -4.35
N GLU A 90 -14.46 12.76 -3.15
CA GLU A 90 -15.48 13.78 -2.83
C GLU A 90 -14.85 15.12 -2.44
N CYS A 91 -13.53 15.16 -2.21
CA CYS A 91 -12.80 16.40 -1.96
C CYS A 91 -12.76 17.24 -3.25
N ARG A 92 -13.08 18.53 -3.13
CA ARG A 92 -13.12 19.47 -4.26
C ARG A 92 -11.76 19.59 -4.94
N ASP A 93 -10.68 19.66 -4.15
CA ASP A 93 -9.32 19.73 -4.61
C ASP A 93 -8.40 18.94 -3.68
N SER A 94 -8.30 17.65 -3.95
CA SER A 94 -7.48 16.74 -3.15
C SER A 94 -5.98 17.05 -3.26
N GLN A 95 -5.53 17.63 -4.38
CA GLN A 95 -4.12 17.99 -4.54
C GLN A 95 -3.73 19.17 -3.65
N GLN A 96 -4.61 20.16 -3.46
CA GLN A 96 -4.34 21.24 -2.51
C GLN A 96 -4.19 20.71 -1.08
N VAL A 97 -5.03 19.76 -0.66
CA VAL A 97 -4.89 19.12 0.66
C VAL A 97 -3.55 18.39 0.75
N LEU A 98 -3.19 17.61 -0.26
CA LEU A 98 -1.91 16.90 -0.31
C LEU A 98 -0.70 17.87 -0.26
N ASN A 99 -0.81 19.02 -0.89
CA ASN A 99 0.27 20.02 -0.91
C ASN A 99 0.52 20.65 0.49
N THR A 100 -0.39 20.48 1.45
CA THR A 100 -0.17 20.99 2.82
C THR A 100 0.88 20.22 3.60
N ILE A 101 1.33 19.06 3.11
CA ILE A 101 2.42 18.28 3.72
C ILE A 101 3.79 18.96 3.60
N TRP A 102 3.98 19.82 2.58
CA TRP A 102 5.23 20.49 2.33
C TRP A 102 5.49 21.60 3.36
N ASP A 103 6.74 21.76 3.77
CA ASP A 103 7.15 22.82 4.67
C ASP A 103 6.72 24.20 4.13
N PRO A 104 5.97 25.01 4.90
CA PRO A 104 5.40 26.26 4.43
C PRO A 104 6.45 27.34 4.13
N LEU A 105 7.63 27.27 4.71
CA LEU A 105 8.68 28.29 4.55
C LEU A 105 9.68 27.91 3.45
N PHE A 106 10.05 26.63 3.36
CA PHE A 106 11.15 26.19 2.50
C PHE A 106 10.69 25.44 1.25
N GLU A 107 9.55 24.74 1.27
CA GLU A 107 9.17 23.83 0.18
C GLU A 107 7.94 24.27 -0.63
N ARG A 108 6.89 24.78 0.02
CA ARG A 108 5.64 25.13 -0.70
C ARG A 108 5.80 26.14 -1.82
N GLN A 109 6.76 27.04 -1.70
CA GLN A 109 7.04 28.05 -2.74
C GLN A 109 7.57 27.46 -4.06
N PHE A 110 8.06 26.23 -4.06
CA PHE A 110 8.59 25.57 -5.26
C PHE A 110 7.54 24.84 -6.11
N GLY A 111 6.26 24.98 -5.80
CA GLY A 111 5.18 24.33 -6.54
C GLY A 111 5.22 22.80 -6.48
N LEU A 112 5.74 22.26 -5.38
CA LEU A 112 5.78 20.83 -5.16
C LEU A 112 4.38 20.23 -5.08
N THR A 113 4.18 19.10 -5.75
CA THR A 113 2.99 18.27 -5.70
C THR A 113 3.42 16.81 -5.62
N THR A 114 2.51 15.92 -5.29
CA THR A 114 2.82 14.48 -5.33
C THR A 114 3.21 14.01 -6.74
N ILE A 115 2.68 14.66 -7.78
CA ILE A 115 2.99 14.34 -9.18
C ILE A 115 4.41 14.83 -9.56
N THR A 116 4.76 16.07 -9.20
CA THR A 116 6.12 16.59 -9.50
C THR A 116 7.19 15.83 -8.75
N MET A 117 6.89 15.37 -7.52
CA MET A 117 7.77 14.53 -6.75
C MET A 117 8.01 13.17 -7.43
N ALA A 118 6.97 12.50 -7.91
CA ALA A 118 7.12 11.27 -8.69
C ALA A 118 7.88 11.52 -10.01
N ALA A 119 7.70 12.69 -10.62
CA ALA A 119 8.47 13.07 -11.80
C ALA A 119 9.97 13.22 -11.49
N PHE A 120 10.34 13.82 -10.35
CA PHE A 120 11.74 13.88 -9.92
C PHE A 120 12.33 12.47 -9.73
N GLN A 121 11.60 11.56 -9.07
CA GLN A 121 12.04 10.18 -8.95
C GLN A 121 12.22 9.50 -10.31
N ALA A 122 11.26 9.67 -11.21
CA ALA A 122 11.33 9.09 -12.56
C ALA A 122 12.53 9.61 -13.34
N VAL A 123 12.73 10.94 -13.38
CA VAL A 123 13.87 11.57 -14.06
C VAL A 123 15.20 11.06 -13.50
N ARG A 124 15.29 10.97 -12.17
CA ARG A 124 16.51 10.49 -11.53
C ARG A 124 16.78 9.02 -11.84
N HIS A 125 15.75 8.18 -11.81
CA HIS A 125 15.82 6.76 -12.15
C HIS A 125 16.19 6.56 -13.65
N MET A 126 15.63 7.39 -14.54
CA MET A 126 16.00 7.42 -15.96
C MET A 126 17.47 7.79 -16.14
N GLN A 127 17.95 8.78 -15.37
CA GLN A 127 19.34 9.26 -15.47
C GLN A 127 20.35 8.21 -15.01
N ILE A 128 20.07 7.52 -13.89
CA ILE A 128 21.02 6.57 -13.30
C ILE A 128 20.93 5.21 -13.99
N TYR A 129 19.72 4.71 -14.24
CA TYR A 129 19.48 3.33 -14.66
C TYR A 129 19.03 3.19 -16.11
N GLY A 130 18.84 4.31 -16.84
CA GLY A 130 18.37 4.29 -18.21
C GLY A 130 16.95 3.77 -18.38
N THR A 131 16.10 3.92 -17.36
CA THR A 131 14.69 3.52 -17.42
C THR A 131 13.97 4.32 -18.50
N ARG A 132 13.22 3.65 -19.36
CA ARG A 132 12.44 4.28 -20.44
C ARG A 132 10.99 4.44 -20.03
N GLU A 133 10.31 5.43 -20.59
CA GLU A 133 8.89 5.69 -20.35
C GLU A 133 8.01 4.48 -20.69
N GLU A 134 8.36 3.71 -21.73
CA GLU A 134 7.62 2.49 -22.10
C GLU A 134 7.66 1.42 -21.01
N ARG A 135 8.75 1.35 -20.25
CA ARG A 135 8.85 0.40 -19.09
C ARG A 135 7.97 0.82 -17.93
N MET A 136 7.81 2.13 -17.69
CA MET A 136 6.83 2.65 -16.75
C MET A 136 5.40 2.36 -17.26
N ALA A 137 5.14 2.59 -18.56
CA ALA A 137 3.85 2.29 -19.18
C ALA A 137 3.42 0.82 -19.01
N LEU A 138 4.35 -0.14 -19.09
CA LEU A 138 4.08 -1.57 -18.87
C LEU A 138 3.55 -1.86 -17.46
N VAL A 139 3.96 -1.10 -16.43
CA VAL A 139 3.40 -1.21 -15.07
C VAL A 139 1.91 -0.87 -15.09
N ALA A 140 1.52 0.24 -15.73
CA ALA A 140 0.12 0.63 -15.86
C ALA A 140 -0.70 -0.40 -16.62
N VAL A 141 -0.17 -0.95 -17.72
CA VAL A 141 -0.81 -2.01 -18.53
C VAL A 141 -1.09 -3.24 -17.69
N ARG A 142 -0.07 -3.74 -16.96
CA ARG A 142 -0.21 -4.90 -16.08
C ARG A 142 -1.23 -4.65 -14.98
N SER A 143 -1.14 -3.53 -14.27
CA SER A 143 -2.04 -3.20 -13.16
C SER A 143 -3.50 -3.13 -13.61
N ARG A 144 -3.78 -2.48 -14.76
CA ARG A 144 -5.13 -2.41 -15.34
C ARG A 144 -5.66 -3.77 -15.78
N GLY A 145 -4.79 -4.62 -16.32
CA GLY A 145 -5.10 -6.00 -16.67
C GLY A 145 -5.47 -6.83 -15.43
N ASN A 146 -4.68 -6.77 -14.38
CA ASN A 146 -4.93 -7.46 -13.11
C ASN A 146 -6.25 -7.01 -12.48
N ALA A 147 -6.54 -5.71 -12.50
CA ALA A 147 -7.76 -5.12 -11.95
C ALA A 147 -9.06 -5.64 -12.59
N LEU A 148 -9.02 -6.24 -13.78
CA LEU A 148 -10.21 -6.83 -14.41
C LEU A 148 -10.84 -7.92 -13.54
N ASN A 149 -10.03 -8.63 -12.79
CA ASN A 149 -10.47 -9.73 -11.92
C ASN A 149 -10.82 -9.25 -10.50
N ASN A 150 -10.57 -7.99 -10.18
CA ASN A 150 -10.87 -7.43 -8.86
C ASN A 150 -12.27 -6.80 -8.85
N PRO A 151 -13.26 -7.34 -8.10
CA PRO A 151 -14.62 -6.82 -8.09
C PRO A 151 -14.70 -5.36 -7.58
N VAL A 152 -13.78 -4.95 -6.71
CA VAL A 152 -13.78 -3.64 -6.04
C VAL A 152 -12.81 -2.62 -6.63
N ALA A 153 -12.02 -2.96 -7.65
CA ALA A 153 -11.15 -2.00 -8.31
C ALA A 153 -11.95 -0.86 -8.97
N HIS A 154 -11.49 0.38 -8.77
CA HIS A 154 -12.14 1.57 -9.33
C HIS A 154 -11.88 1.69 -10.84
N LEU A 155 -10.66 1.48 -11.27
CA LEU A 155 -10.27 1.55 -12.66
C LEU A 155 -9.93 0.15 -13.19
N LYS A 156 -10.71 -0.29 -14.17
CA LYS A 156 -10.55 -1.60 -14.83
C LYS A 156 -10.47 -1.36 -16.35
N GLY A 157 -9.79 -2.23 -17.04
CA GLY A 157 -9.77 -2.19 -18.50
C GLY A 157 -8.43 -2.61 -19.08
N ARG A 158 -8.48 -3.11 -20.29
CA ARG A 158 -7.27 -3.39 -21.06
C ARG A 158 -6.82 -2.09 -21.72
N ILE A 159 -5.60 -1.69 -21.46
CA ILE A 159 -4.89 -0.60 -22.12
C ILE A 159 -3.60 -1.15 -22.72
N THR A 160 -3.06 -0.48 -23.71
CA THR A 160 -1.79 -0.80 -24.33
C THR A 160 -0.70 0.17 -23.90
N VAL A 161 0.55 -0.14 -24.19
CA VAL A 161 1.67 0.79 -24.02
C VAL A 161 1.41 2.07 -24.84
N ASP A 162 0.92 1.94 -26.07
CA ASP A 162 0.61 3.09 -26.93
C ASP A 162 -0.47 3.99 -26.33
N ASP A 163 -1.51 3.42 -25.68
CA ASP A 163 -2.52 4.20 -24.97
C ASP A 163 -1.91 5.03 -23.83
N VAL A 164 -0.98 4.43 -23.08
CA VAL A 164 -0.26 5.15 -22.00
C VAL A 164 0.62 6.23 -22.57
N MET A 165 1.41 5.91 -23.59
CA MET A 165 2.35 6.83 -24.23
C MET A 165 1.65 8.01 -24.91
N ALA A 166 0.45 7.80 -25.46
CA ALA A 166 -0.38 8.85 -26.07
C ALA A 166 -1.15 9.70 -25.03
N SER A 167 -1.19 9.28 -23.77
CA SER A 167 -1.92 10.02 -22.73
C SER A 167 -1.17 11.32 -22.35
N PRO A 168 -1.90 12.38 -21.92
CA PRO A 168 -1.29 13.66 -21.61
C PRO A 168 -0.25 13.57 -20.49
N TYR A 169 0.86 14.29 -20.62
CA TYR A 169 1.77 14.54 -19.50
C TYR A 169 1.08 15.40 -18.44
N LEU A 170 1.24 14.98 -17.20
CA LEU A 170 0.87 15.77 -16.01
C LEU A 170 2.10 16.57 -15.53
N CYS A 171 3.24 15.93 -15.53
CA CYS A 171 4.58 16.52 -15.32
C CYS A 171 5.59 15.54 -15.93
N TRP A 172 6.35 15.96 -16.95
CA TRP A 172 7.28 15.04 -17.62
C TRP A 172 8.23 14.35 -16.63
N PRO A 173 8.43 13.01 -16.71
CA PRO A 173 7.90 12.07 -17.71
C PRO A 173 6.57 11.40 -17.30
N ILE A 174 5.94 11.82 -16.21
CA ILE A 174 4.70 11.23 -15.68
C ILE A 174 3.50 11.66 -16.53
N LYS A 175 2.80 10.66 -17.07
CA LYS A 175 1.58 10.80 -17.84
C LYS A 175 0.34 10.45 -17.02
N LYS A 176 -0.83 10.76 -17.54
CA LYS A 176 -2.12 10.50 -16.89
C LYS A 176 -2.29 9.03 -16.46
N TYR A 177 -1.85 8.06 -17.28
CA TYR A 177 -1.99 6.64 -16.94
C TYR A 177 -0.86 6.12 -16.06
N ASP A 178 0.19 6.90 -15.82
CA ASP A 178 1.22 6.59 -14.82
C ASP A 178 0.78 6.88 -13.38
N THR A 179 -0.42 7.46 -13.17
CA THR A 179 -0.90 7.91 -11.87
C THR A 179 -2.12 7.13 -11.40
N CYS A 180 -2.25 7.02 -10.09
CA CYS A 180 -3.44 6.49 -9.43
C CYS A 180 -4.65 7.41 -9.54
N PRO A 181 -5.88 6.90 -9.47
CA PRO A 181 -7.09 7.72 -9.37
C PRO A 181 -7.30 8.25 -7.94
N SER A 182 -8.07 9.31 -7.80
CA SER A 182 -8.71 9.64 -6.52
C SER A 182 -9.97 8.76 -6.38
N SER A 183 -10.02 7.95 -5.32
CA SER A 183 -11.10 7.01 -5.07
C SER A 183 -11.83 7.32 -3.75
N ALA A 184 -12.94 6.64 -3.53
CA ALA A 184 -13.61 6.55 -2.24
C ALA A 184 -13.84 5.07 -1.93
N GLY A 185 -13.72 4.67 -0.67
CA GLY A 185 -13.89 3.28 -0.29
C GLY A 185 -13.64 3.01 1.19
N GLY A 186 -13.75 1.74 1.56
CA GLY A 186 -13.43 1.26 2.90
C GLY A 186 -12.76 -0.11 2.86
N ALA A 187 -11.95 -0.39 3.86
CA ALA A 187 -11.29 -1.68 4.06
C ALA A 187 -11.30 -2.04 5.55
N ALA A 188 -11.27 -3.33 5.87
CA ALA A 188 -11.19 -3.79 7.24
C ALA A 188 -10.52 -5.18 7.31
N VAL A 189 -9.83 -5.44 8.43
CA VAL A 189 -9.32 -6.76 8.82
C VAL A 189 -9.61 -7.00 10.29
N VAL A 190 -9.82 -8.26 10.66
CA VAL A 190 -9.88 -8.70 12.05
C VAL A 190 -8.55 -9.36 12.39
N ILE A 191 -7.87 -8.84 13.39
CA ILE A 191 -6.63 -9.39 13.92
C ILE A 191 -6.95 -10.04 15.28
N VAL A 192 -6.55 -11.30 15.43
CA VAL A 192 -6.85 -12.07 16.64
C VAL A 192 -5.60 -12.74 17.20
N SER A 193 -5.64 -13.13 18.48
CA SER A 193 -4.61 -13.97 19.10
C SER A 193 -4.49 -15.32 18.38
N GLU A 194 -3.31 -15.94 18.46
CA GLU A 194 -3.07 -17.26 17.87
C GLU A 194 -4.09 -18.28 18.35
N GLU A 195 -4.43 -18.26 19.62
CA GLU A 195 -5.41 -19.17 20.19
C GLU A 195 -6.79 -19.04 19.53
N LYS A 196 -7.27 -17.79 19.32
CA LYS A 196 -8.54 -17.55 18.61
C LYS A 196 -8.44 -17.94 17.13
N ALA A 197 -7.32 -17.61 16.46
CA ALA A 197 -7.11 -17.95 15.06
C ALA A 197 -7.19 -19.46 14.83
N ARG A 198 -6.47 -20.26 15.59
CA ARG A 198 -6.45 -21.74 15.48
C ARG A 198 -7.82 -22.38 15.76
N LYS A 199 -8.66 -21.75 16.55
CA LYS A 199 -10.00 -22.25 16.84
C LYS A 199 -11.03 -21.91 15.75
N ARG A 200 -10.84 -20.78 15.05
CA ARG A 200 -11.86 -20.22 14.16
C ARG A 200 -11.51 -20.29 12.66
N CYS A 201 -10.25 -20.41 12.31
CA CYS A 201 -9.80 -20.38 10.93
C CYS A 201 -8.93 -21.59 10.58
N THR A 202 -9.27 -22.28 9.52
CA THR A 202 -8.51 -23.46 9.06
C THR A 202 -7.20 -23.07 8.36
N ARG A 203 -7.15 -21.87 7.77
CA ARG A 203 -5.96 -21.34 7.10
C ARG A 203 -5.87 -19.83 7.33
N PRO A 204 -5.42 -19.40 8.50
CA PRO A 204 -5.23 -17.98 8.79
C PRO A 204 -4.05 -17.41 8.03
N ALA A 205 -4.08 -16.11 7.75
CA ALA A 205 -2.90 -15.36 7.32
C ALA A 205 -2.15 -14.89 8.57
N TRP A 206 -1.01 -15.50 8.86
CA TRP A 206 -0.18 -15.13 9.99
C TRP A 206 0.60 -13.86 9.71
N ILE A 207 0.60 -12.92 10.64
CA ILE A 207 1.47 -11.75 10.58
C ILE A 207 2.86 -12.20 11.01
N LYS A 208 3.77 -12.39 10.04
CA LYS A 208 5.15 -12.84 10.27
C LYS A 208 6.08 -11.69 10.63
N ALA A 209 5.78 -10.47 10.14
CA ALA A 209 6.57 -9.27 10.42
C ALA A 209 5.76 -7.99 10.26
N CYS A 210 6.14 -6.99 11.08
CA CYS A 210 5.71 -5.60 10.96
C CYS A 210 6.95 -4.71 11.10
N SER A 211 7.20 -3.88 10.10
CA SER A 211 8.28 -2.90 10.13
C SER A 211 7.82 -1.57 9.54
N GLU A 212 8.18 -0.48 10.17
CA GLU A 212 7.89 0.88 9.69
C GLU A 212 9.10 1.77 9.96
N VAL A 213 9.52 2.54 8.95
CA VAL A 213 10.67 3.45 9.02
C VAL A 213 10.26 4.82 8.50
N ALA A 214 10.64 5.85 9.23
CA ALA A 214 10.45 7.24 8.84
C ALA A 214 11.75 7.85 8.31
N ASN A 215 11.63 8.66 7.26
CA ASN A 215 12.70 9.45 6.68
C ASN A 215 12.69 10.89 7.21
N THR A 216 13.66 11.70 6.74
CA THR A 216 13.71 13.16 6.98
C THR A 216 12.46 13.88 6.46
N VAL A 217 12.18 15.05 7.02
CA VAL A 217 11.03 15.87 6.64
C VAL A 217 11.24 16.56 5.28
N PHE A 218 12.46 16.99 4.97
CA PHE A 218 12.72 17.75 3.75
C PHE A 218 13.00 16.85 2.55
N LEU A 219 12.28 17.11 1.45
CA LEU A 219 12.49 16.38 0.19
C LEU A 219 13.91 16.56 -0.35
N GLY A 220 14.49 17.74 -0.21
CA GLY A 220 15.85 18.05 -0.64
C GLY A 220 16.92 17.16 -0.02
N ASP A 221 16.72 16.68 1.19
CA ASP A 221 17.64 15.77 1.87
C ASP A 221 17.71 14.38 1.22
N GLN A 222 16.73 14.05 0.37
CA GLN A 222 16.64 12.78 -0.36
C GLN A 222 17.19 12.86 -1.79
N MET A 223 17.61 14.05 -2.24
CA MET A 223 17.93 14.29 -3.67
C MET A 223 19.41 14.04 -4.04
N GLY A 224 20.15 13.29 -3.24
CA GLY A 224 21.56 13.00 -3.54
C GLY A 224 22.54 14.09 -3.04
N GLY A 225 23.76 14.05 -3.49
CA GLY A 225 24.81 15.00 -3.06
C GLY A 225 25.30 14.72 -1.65
N MET A 226 25.01 15.59 -0.69
CA MET A 226 25.37 15.39 0.72
C MET A 226 24.42 14.43 1.45
N ALA A 227 23.25 14.12 0.86
CA ALA A 227 22.36 13.08 1.37
C ALA A 227 22.97 11.69 1.16
N GLN A 228 22.79 10.81 2.13
CA GLN A 228 23.26 9.42 2.03
C GLN A 228 22.35 8.55 1.14
N MET A 229 21.28 9.12 0.58
CA MET A 229 20.25 8.44 -0.20
C MET A 229 20.17 9.05 -1.59
N ASP A 230 19.71 8.26 -2.57
CA ASP A 230 19.39 8.75 -3.90
C ASP A 230 17.88 8.67 -4.15
N PHE A 231 17.33 9.72 -4.72
CA PHE A 231 15.89 9.81 -4.96
C PHE A 231 15.38 8.82 -6.02
N ALA A 232 16.27 8.26 -6.85
CA ALA A 232 15.92 7.16 -7.74
C ALA A 232 15.49 5.89 -6.99
N ASP A 233 16.02 5.73 -5.79
CA ASP A 233 15.88 4.54 -4.97
C ASP A 233 14.82 4.75 -3.88
N SER A 234 14.26 3.67 -3.38
CA SER A 234 13.39 3.69 -2.20
C SER A 234 14.14 3.11 -0.99
N ASP A 235 15.28 3.73 -0.64
CA ASP A 235 16.20 3.21 0.39
C ASP A 235 15.53 3.06 1.76
N ILE A 236 14.59 3.93 2.12
CA ILE A 236 13.84 3.82 3.38
C ILE A 236 12.94 2.59 3.36
N LEU A 237 12.32 2.29 2.22
CA LEU A 237 11.56 1.04 2.06
C LEU A 237 12.49 -0.17 2.15
N ALA A 238 13.71 -0.10 1.60
CA ALA A 238 14.69 -1.18 1.71
C ALA A 238 15.05 -1.46 3.17
N MET A 239 15.26 -0.41 4.00
CA MET A 239 15.49 -0.55 5.43
C MET A 239 14.30 -1.22 6.15
N ALA A 240 13.09 -0.80 5.84
CA ALA A 240 11.88 -1.41 6.41
C ALA A 240 11.74 -2.88 5.98
N ALA A 241 12.04 -3.19 4.72
CA ALA A 241 11.99 -4.54 4.18
C ALA A 241 13.04 -5.46 4.82
N GLU A 242 14.28 -5.00 4.98
CA GLU A 242 15.35 -5.76 5.62
C GLU A 242 14.96 -6.17 7.06
N GLU A 243 14.43 -5.24 7.83
CA GLU A 243 13.95 -5.52 9.19
C GLU A 243 12.76 -6.50 9.17
N ALA A 244 11.80 -6.32 8.26
CA ALA A 244 10.67 -7.24 8.13
C ALA A 244 11.13 -8.65 7.74
N TYR A 245 12.09 -8.78 6.82
CA TYR A 245 12.66 -10.08 6.43
C TYR A 245 13.40 -10.75 7.58
N ARG A 246 14.15 -9.98 8.37
CA ARG A 246 14.81 -10.48 9.58
C ARG A 246 13.81 -11.06 10.58
N GLN A 247 12.69 -10.37 10.82
CA GLN A 247 11.62 -10.85 11.70
C GLN A 247 10.95 -12.13 11.17
N ALA A 248 10.68 -12.17 9.86
CA ALA A 248 10.01 -13.31 9.21
C ALA A 248 10.97 -14.49 8.90
N GLY A 249 12.28 -14.34 9.11
CA GLY A 249 13.26 -15.37 8.79
C GLY A 249 13.53 -15.55 7.28
N ILE A 250 13.11 -14.57 6.44
CA ILE A 250 13.30 -14.59 4.99
C ILE A 250 14.74 -14.17 4.66
N ARG A 251 15.46 -15.00 3.92
CA ARG A 251 16.86 -14.78 3.53
C ARG A 251 17.01 -14.40 2.06
N ASN A 252 16.10 -14.85 1.22
CA ASN A 252 16.11 -14.56 -0.21
C ASN A 252 14.69 -14.16 -0.68
N PRO A 253 14.32 -12.87 -0.56
CA PRO A 253 12.98 -12.42 -0.87
C PRO A 253 12.55 -12.75 -2.30
N ARG A 254 13.48 -12.70 -3.26
CA ARG A 254 13.21 -13.06 -4.67
C ARG A 254 12.71 -14.50 -4.86
N ARG A 255 13.04 -15.42 -3.95
CA ARG A 255 12.67 -16.84 -4.04
C ARG A 255 11.56 -17.23 -3.06
N GLU A 256 11.50 -16.53 -1.94
CA GLU A 256 10.63 -16.90 -0.82
C GLU A 256 9.30 -16.15 -0.82
N ILE A 257 9.21 -15.02 -1.56
CA ILE A 257 7.98 -14.25 -1.73
C ILE A 257 7.29 -14.66 -3.04
N GLN A 258 6.01 -14.99 -2.99
CA GLN A 258 5.22 -15.36 -4.18
C GLN A 258 4.40 -14.19 -4.69
N THR A 259 3.98 -13.28 -3.80
CA THR A 259 3.17 -12.13 -4.19
C THR A 259 3.47 -10.90 -3.35
N ALA A 260 3.25 -9.73 -3.94
CA ALA A 260 3.38 -8.46 -3.25
C ALA A 260 2.22 -7.52 -3.65
N GLU A 261 1.59 -6.93 -2.65
CA GLU A 261 0.59 -5.88 -2.79
C GLU A 261 1.18 -4.55 -2.33
N LEU A 262 1.56 -3.73 -3.30
CA LEU A 262 2.34 -2.52 -3.08
C LEU A 262 1.46 -1.27 -3.09
N TYR A 263 1.70 -0.37 -2.15
CA TYR A 263 1.19 0.99 -2.21
C TYR A 263 2.08 1.83 -3.14
N ALA A 264 1.87 1.73 -4.43
CA ALA A 264 2.61 2.45 -5.46
C ALA A 264 1.67 3.39 -6.23
N PRO A 265 1.60 4.69 -5.87
CA PRO A 265 0.66 5.62 -6.49
C PRO A 265 1.06 6.03 -7.92
N PHE A 266 2.29 5.77 -8.31
CA PHE A 266 2.82 6.04 -9.64
C PHE A 266 3.58 4.82 -10.17
N THR A 267 3.66 4.69 -11.49
CA THR A 267 4.35 3.57 -12.14
C THR A 267 5.83 3.48 -11.77
N ILE A 268 6.51 4.62 -11.64
CA ILE A 268 7.91 4.67 -11.19
C ILE A 268 8.09 4.21 -9.74
N CYS A 269 7.15 4.54 -8.86
CA CYS A 269 7.20 4.08 -7.47
C CYS A 269 7.20 2.55 -7.40
N GLU A 270 6.39 1.87 -8.23
CA GLU A 270 6.38 0.42 -8.24
C GLU A 270 7.72 -0.17 -8.70
N LEU A 271 8.34 0.41 -9.73
CA LEU A 271 9.65 -0.04 -10.20
C LEU A 271 10.72 0.11 -9.13
N SER A 272 10.79 1.25 -8.43
CA SER A 272 11.75 1.45 -7.35
C SER A 272 11.44 0.59 -6.11
N MET A 273 10.15 0.35 -5.81
CA MET A 273 9.74 -0.49 -4.68
C MET A 273 10.13 -1.96 -4.85
N VAL A 274 9.94 -2.56 -6.03
CA VAL A 274 10.33 -3.96 -6.25
C VAL A 274 11.85 -4.15 -6.18
N GLU A 275 12.63 -3.11 -6.50
CA GLU A 275 14.07 -3.08 -6.31
C GLU A 275 14.43 -2.98 -4.82
N ALA A 276 13.82 -2.06 -4.09
CA ALA A 276 14.02 -1.87 -2.65
C ALA A 276 13.62 -3.10 -1.83
N LEU A 277 12.59 -3.83 -2.26
CA LEU A 277 12.17 -5.10 -1.66
C LEU A 277 13.10 -6.27 -1.99
N GLY A 278 14.17 -6.05 -2.77
CA GLY A 278 15.14 -7.09 -3.12
C GLY A 278 14.60 -8.16 -4.09
N PHE A 279 13.52 -7.86 -4.82
CA PHE A 279 13.00 -8.77 -5.85
C PHE A 279 13.86 -8.77 -7.10
N CYS A 280 14.63 -7.71 -7.31
CA CYS A 280 15.65 -7.58 -8.33
C CYS A 280 16.72 -6.57 -7.90
N ARG A 281 17.78 -6.42 -8.71
CA ARG A 281 18.78 -5.39 -8.48
C ARG A 281 18.26 -4.02 -8.91
N LYS A 282 18.85 -2.96 -8.36
CA LYS A 282 18.57 -1.57 -8.77
C LYS A 282 18.76 -1.41 -10.28
N GLY A 283 17.78 -0.78 -10.95
CA GLY A 283 17.73 -0.58 -12.41
C GLY A 283 17.27 -1.77 -13.25
N GLU A 284 16.99 -2.94 -12.65
CA GLU A 284 16.54 -4.13 -13.40
C GLU A 284 15.00 -4.25 -13.49
N SER A 285 14.27 -3.54 -12.64
CA SER A 285 12.81 -3.71 -12.50
C SER A 285 12.04 -3.53 -13.80
N GLY A 286 12.39 -2.49 -14.57
CA GLY A 286 11.73 -2.20 -15.84
C GLY A 286 11.90 -3.34 -16.87
N ARG A 287 13.12 -3.90 -17.00
CA ARG A 287 13.40 -5.03 -17.88
C ARG A 287 12.67 -6.29 -17.42
N LEU A 288 12.72 -6.61 -16.15
CA LEU A 288 12.04 -7.79 -15.59
C LEU A 288 10.52 -7.70 -15.70
N ASN A 289 9.94 -6.48 -15.58
CA ASN A 289 8.53 -6.26 -15.84
C ASN A 289 8.19 -6.51 -17.32
N GLU A 290 9.03 -6.07 -18.25
CA GLU A 290 8.90 -6.33 -19.70
C GLU A 290 8.98 -7.83 -20.03
N GLU A 291 9.84 -8.57 -19.33
CA GLU A 291 9.99 -10.03 -19.44
C GLU A 291 8.87 -10.82 -18.73
N GLY A 292 7.93 -10.15 -18.07
CA GLY A 292 6.81 -10.79 -17.38
C GLY A 292 7.14 -11.38 -16.00
N PHE A 293 8.31 -11.08 -15.42
CA PHE A 293 8.71 -11.61 -14.12
C PHE A 293 7.75 -11.22 -12.98
N PHE A 294 7.12 -10.05 -13.08
CA PHE A 294 6.14 -9.54 -12.10
C PHE A 294 4.68 -9.80 -12.46
N SER A 295 4.43 -10.61 -13.47
CA SER A 295 3.08 -11.02 -13.87
C SER A 295 2.51 -12.10 -12.94
N MET A 296 1.19 -12.37 -13.04
CA MET A 296 0.47 -13.35 -12.21
C MET A 296 1.12 -14.75 -12.22
N ASP A 297 1.64 -15.19 -13.36
CA ASP A 297 2.31 -16.48 -13.54
C ASP A 297 3.85 -16.33 -13.61
N GLY A 298 4.38 -15.15 -13.23
CA GLY A 298 5.81 -14.84 -13.24
C GLY A 298 6.54 -15.33 -11.99
N GLY A 299 7.72 -14.76 -11.75
CA GLY A 299 8.54 -15.09 -10.58
C GLY A 299 7.94 -14.61 -9.26
N ILE A 300 7.38 -13.39 -9.26
CA ILE A 300 6.67 -12.78 -8.12
C ILE A 300 5.48 -12.01 -8.70
N ALA A 301 4.26 -12.35 -8.31
CA ALA A 301 3.08 -11.62 -8.74
C ALA A 301 2.98 -10.27 -7.99
N VAL A 302 3.14 -9.16 -8.71
CA VAL A 302 3.05 -7.82 -8.12
C VAL A 302 1.69 -7.20 -8.42
N ASN A 303 1.02 -6.75 -7.38
CA ASN A 303 -0.31 -6.14 -7.43
C ASN A 303 -1.35 -7.00 -8.20
N PRO A 304 -1.59 -8.27 -7.81
CA PRO A 304 -2.66 -9.09 -8.38
C PRO A 304 -4.02 -8.40 -8.36
N SER A 305 -4.24 -7.53 -7.37
CA SER A 305 -5.47 -6.74 -7.20
C SER A 305 -5.61 -5.58 -8.21
N GLY A 306 -4.57 -5.27 -8.97
CA GLY A 306 -4.43 -4.05 -9.76
C GLY A 306 -3.74 -2.92 -9.00
N GLY A 307 -3.54 -3.07 -7.70
CA GLY A 307 -2.77 -2.16 -6.87
C GLY A 307 -3.37 -0.75 -6.73
N THR A 308 -2.54 0.14 -6.24
CA THR A 308 -2.88 1.55 -6.02
C THR A 308 -3.20 2.28 -7.32
N LEU A 309 -2.57 1.90 -8.44
CA LEU A 309 -2.85 2.47 -9.77
C LEU A 309 -4.29 2.26 -10.23
N CYS A 310 -5.01 1.31 -9.64
CA CYS A 310 -6.39 1.00 -10.01
C CYS A 310 -7.43 1.41 -8.96
N ALA A 311 -7.01 1.73 -7.73
CA ALA A 311 -7.88 2.27 -6.68
C ALA A 311 -7.03 2.94 -5.60
N ASN A 312 -7.21 4.25 -5.39
CA ASN A 312 -6.50 4.98 -4.33
C ASN A 312 -7.44 5.90 -3.56
N ALA A 313 -7.86 5.45 -2.39
CA ALA A 313 -8.57 6.25 -1.39
C ALA A 313 -7.61 6.62 -0.23
N ILE A 314 -6.35 6.81 -0.53
CA ILE A 314 -5.23 7.21 0.35
C ILE A 314 -5.08 6.29 1.57
N ALA A 315 -5.59 6.66 2.75
CA ALA A 315 -5.30 5.96 3.99
C ALA A 315 -5.76 4.49 3.98
N ILE A 316 -6.94 4.20 3.44
CA ILE A 316 -7.43 2.81 3.41
C ILE A 316 -6.77 1.98 2.30
N THR A 317 -6.09 2.60 1.36
CA THR A 317 -5.46 1.88 0.26
C THR A 317 -4.36 0.94 0.77
N ALA A 318 -3.55 1.38 1.73
CA ALA A 318 -2.55 0.50 2.37
C ALA A 318 -3.21 -0.61 3.20
N LEU A 319 -4.38 -0.37 3.83
CA LEU A 319 -5.14 -1.43 4.50
C LEU A 319 -5.72 -2.43 3.49
N ALA A 320 -6.18 -1.96 2.34
CA ALA A 320 -6.61 -2.84 1.25
C ALA A 320 -5.46 -3.74 0.74
N ARG A 321 -4.22 -3.22 0.70
CA ARG A 321 -3.03 -4.08 0.40
C ARG A 321 -2.87 -5.21 1.41
N VAL A 322 -3.08 -4.92 2.71
CA VAL A 322 -3.07 -5.95 3.76
C VAL A 322 -4.21 -6.94 3.57
N CYS A 323 -5.43 -6.47 3.26
CA CYS A 323 -6.57 -7.35 2.96
C CYS A 323 -6.27 -8.27 1.78
N ASP A 324 -5.79 -7.71 0.66
CA ASP A 324 -5.48 -8.46 -0.56
C ASP A 324 -4.37 -9.50 -0.28
N GLY A 325 -3.30 -9.11 0.42
CA GLY A 325 -2.23 -10.02 0.82
C GLY A 325 -2.72 -11.16 1.73
N ALA A 326 -3.59 -10.85 2.69
CA ALA A 326 -4.19 -11.85 3.56
C ALA A 326 -5.05 -12.85 2.77
N LEU A 327 -5.90 -12.35 1.87
CA LEU A 327 -6.73 -13.21 1.01
C LEU A 327 -5.88 -14.13 0.12
N GLN A 328 -4.72 -13.65 -0.37
CA GLN A 328 -3.78 -14.48 -1.14
C GLN A 328 -3.24 -15.64 -0.31
N VAL A 329 -2.75 -15.37 0.91
CA VAL A 329 -2.22 -16.40 1.83
C VAL A 329 -3.30 -17.38 2.24
N MET A 330 -4.51 -16.88 2.55
CA MET A 330 -5.66 -17.70 2.95
C MET A 330 -6.23 -18.55 1.80
N GLY A 331 -5.86 -18.26 0.53
CA GLY A 331 -6.44 -18.91 -0.64
C GLY A 331 -7.87 -18.46 -0.91
N LYS A 332 -8.26 -17.29 -0.45
CA LYS A 332 -9.60 -16.70 -0.57
C LYS A 332 -9.68 -15.53 -1.55
N ALA A 333 -8.59 -15.20 -2.26
CA ALA A 333 -8.63 -14.15 -3.26
C ALA A 333 -9.62 -14.51 -4.39
N PRO A 334 -10.29 -13.51 -4.99
CA PRO A 334 -11.19 -13.78 -6.12
C PRO A 334 -10.53 -14.60 -7.23
N SER A 335 -11.31 -15.43 -7.91
CA SER A 335 -10.83 -16.22 -9.04
C SER A 335 -10.20 -15.29 -10.10
N GLY A 336 -9.01 -15.62 -10.58
CA GLY A 336 -8.22 -14.79 -11.49
C GLY A 336 -7.33 -13.74 -10.80
N MET A 337 -7.52 -13.49 -9.51
CA MET A 337 -6.55 -12.76 -8.68
C MET A 337 -5.68 -13.68 -7.83
N GLN A 338 -6.14 -14.91 -7.56
CA GLN A 338 -5.43 -15.85 -6.70
C GLN A 338 -4.14 -16.31 -7.35
N VAL A 339 -3.02 -16.00 -6.71
CA VAL A 339 -1.69 -16.52 -7.03
C VAL A 339 -1.55 -17.95 -6.51
N ARG A 340 -0.85 -18.80 -7.25
CA ARG A 340 -0.67 -20.21 -6.86
C ARG A 340 0.35 -20.34 -5.74
N ASN A 341 0.08 -21.24 -4.79
CA ASN A 341 1.01 -21.66 -3.75
C ASN A 341 1.64 -20.49 -2.96
N VAL A 342 0.82 -19.51 -2.58
CA VAL A 342 1.29 -18.38 -1.78
C VAL A 342 1.59 -18.85 -0.36
N ARG A 343 2.86 -18.78 0.01
CA ARG A 343 3.37 -18.98 1.38
C ARG A 343 3.67 -17.67 2.06
N HIS A 344 4.23 -16.70 1.32
CA HIS A 344 4.49 -15.36 1.83
C HIS A 344 3.94 -14.30 0.87
N ALA A 345 3.27 -13.32 1.44
CA ALA A 345 2.84 -12.10 0.77
C ALA A 345 3.47 -10.89 1.46
N VAL A 346 4.01 -9.95 0.66
CA VAL A 346 4.51 -8.67 1.15
C VAL A 346 3.46 -7.61 0.87
N CYS A 347 3.11 -6.82 1.89
CA CYS A 347 2.25 -5.66 1.78
C CYS A 347 3.03 -4.41 2.15
N THR A 348 2.88 -3.32 1.38
CA THR A 348 3.57 -2.07 1.67
C THR A 348 2.60 -0.90 1.88
N GLY A 349 3.08 0.11 2.60
CA GLY A 349 2.48 1.42 2.71
C GLY A 349 3.53 2.50 2.52
N GLU A 350 3.15 3.58 1.84
CA GLU A 350 3.99 4.76 1.66
C GLU A 350 3.18 6.01 1.97
N GLY A 351 3.73 6.92 2.76
CA GLY A 351 3.08 8.15 3.15
C GLY A 351 4.04 9.32 3.31
N GLY A 352 3.48 10.54 3.44
CA GLY A 352 4.28 11.74 3.66
C GLY A 352 5.26 12.05 2.54
N SER A 353 4.94 11.69 1.30
CA SER A 353 5.84 11.93 0.16
C SER A 353 7.22 11.27 0.34
N PHE A 354 7.24 9.95 0.42
CA PHE A 354 8.41 9.09 0.67
C PHE A 354 9.00 9.21 2.10
N GLN A 355 8.27 9.83 3.04
CA GLN A 355 8.75 9.95 4.40
C GLN A 355 8.48 8.70 5.26
N PHE A 356 7.30 8.10 5.14
CA PHE A 356 6.90 6.91 5.90
C PHE A 356 6.83 5.69 4.98
N HIS A 357 7.58 4.66 5.31
CA HIS A 357 7.50 3.38 4.62
C HIS A 357 7.23 2.27 5.62
N ALA A 358 6.24 1.46 5.32
CA ALA A 358 5.84 0.33 6.14
C ALA A 358 5.78 -0.94 5.32
N VAL A 359 6.19 -2.05 5.94
CA VAL A 359 6.17 -3.40 5.37
C VAL A 359 5.51 -4.34 6.35
N MET A 360 4.54 -5.10 5.88
CA MET A 360 3.96 -6.24 6.59
C MET A 360 4.20 -7.51 5.78
N ILE A 361 4.67 -8.56 6.43
CA ILE A 361 4.78 -9.89 5.83
C ILE A 361 3.71 -10.78 6.42
N LEU A 362 2.90 -11.32 5.53
CA LEU A 362 1.89 -12.30 5.83
C LEU A 362 2.34 -13.68 5.33
N GLY A 363 2.07 -14.72 6.09
CA GLY A 363 2.48 -16.08 5.73
C GLY A 363 1.51 -17.15 6.18
N ASP A 364 1.70 -18.36 5.65
CA ASP A 364 1.04 -19.57 6.11
C ASP A 364 1.68 -20.14 7.39
N ASP A 365 1.21 -21.29 7.86
CA ASP A 365 1.63 -21.89 9.14
C ASP A 365 3.06 -22.44 9.16
N ASP A 366 3.72 -22.63 8.01
CA ASP A 366 5.07 -23.23 7.92
C ASP A 366 6.21 -22.23 8.10
#